data_dac1ceb9b732551fabba0336bcd383c3
#
_entry.id   dac1ceb9b732551fabba0336bcd383c3
#
_cell.length_a   1.000
_cell.length_b   1.000
_cell.length_c   1.000
_cell.angle_alpha   90.00
_cell.angle_beta   90.00
_cell.angle_gamma   90.00
#
_symmetry.space_group_name_H-M   'P 1'
#
loop_
_entity.id
_entity.type
_entity.pdbx_description
1 polymer ?
#
loop_
_entity_poly.entity_id
_entity_poly.type
_entity_poly.pdbx_seq_one_letter_code
_entity_poly.pdbx_strand_id
1 'polypeptide(L)'
;MAKKQSVFQEVAKQIQEKIDKGLYVSSQRLPSEYDLAKEFGVSRLTVRKAIDELISRNILVKQKGKGTYVMTQQKIQSGRAGLQGFTEAAKSYGKTSKTEVIRFELVTEIPEEVTRALELNDQEATYHIVRLRSYDNEPMTVEDLYIRSIYLPEVTEKQLKGSLFELIEKQIEIAYSHQEVEAILVTKELSPLLKVEAGEPLLMVHSITYSVTATPILYDISYYRADRYTFKNTLHRTTT
;
A
#
# COMPACT_ATOMS: atom_id res chain seq x y z
N MET A 1 -31.93 -2.42 10.60
CA MET A 1 -32.27 -3.70 9.92
C MET A 1 -31.08 -4.12 9.07
N ALA A 2 -30.40 -5.20 9.42
CA ALA A 2 -29.29 -5.73 8.62
C ALA A 2 -29.85 -6.21 7.25
N LYS A 3 -29.32 -5.68 6.15
CA LYS A 3 -29.67 -6.11 4.78
C LYS A 3 -29.31 -7.60 4.64
N LYS A 4 -30.31 -8.45 4.46
CA LYS A 4 -30.10 -9.90 4.24
C LYS A 4 -29.22 -10.07 3.01
N GLN A 5 -28.02 -10.57 3.19
CA GLN A 5 -27.05 -10.81 2.13
C GLN A 5 -27.65 -11.79 1.12
N SER A 6 -27.58 -11.51 -0.18
CA SER A 6 -28.14 -12.40 -1.19
C SER A 6 -27.28 -13.66 -1.33
N VAL A 7 -27.89 -14.78 -1.72
CA VAL A 7 -27.20 -16.08 -1.85
C VAL A 7 -25.96 -15.98 -2.78
N PHE A 8 -26.04 -15.22 -3.86
CA PHE A 8 -24.87 -15.06 -4.75
C PHE A 8 -23.72 -14.25 -4.10
N GLN A 9 -24.04 -13.28 -3.22
CA GLN A 9 -23.02 -12.54 -2.47
C GLN A 9 -22.30 -13.42 -1.45
N GLU A 10 -23.03 -14.35 -0.83
CA GLU A 10 -22.44 -15.34 0.06
C GLU A 10 -21.50 -16.28 -0.71
N VAL A 11 -21.91 -16.77 -1.89
CA VAL A 11 -21.05 -17.57 -2.76
C VAL A 11 -19.81 -16.79 -3.21
N ALA A 12 -19.96 -15.51 -3.60
CA ALA A 12 -18.84 -14.67 -3.98
C ALA A 12 -17.84 -14.51 -2.82
N LYS A 13 -18.35 -14.30 -1.61
CA LYS A 13 -17.52 -14.22 -0.40
C LYS A 13 -16.75 -15.51 -0.14
N GLN A 14 -17.39 -16.66 -0.24
CA GLN A 14 -16.72 -17.96 -0.03
C GLN A 14 -15.64 -18.24 -1.09
N ILE A 15 -15.86 -17.88 -2.36
CA ILE A 15 -14.85 -17.97 -3.41
C ILE A 15 -13.67 -17.04 -3.08
N GLN A 16 -13.93 -15.80 -2.63
CA GLN A 16 -12.92 -14.85 -2.22
C GLN A 16 -12.08 -15.40 -1.06
N GLU A 17 -12.71 -15.94 -0.02
CA GLU A 17 -12.01 -16.54 1.12
C GLU A 17 -11.12 -17.72 0.71
N LYS A 18 -11.52 -18.51 -0.29
CA LYS A 18 -10.67 -19.60 -0.84
C LYS A 18 -9.45 -19.04 -1.58
N ILE A 19 -9.59 -17.91 -2.27
CA ILE A 19 -8.47 -17.22 -2.92
C ILE A 19 -7.53 -16.64 -1.86
N ASP A 20 -8.07 -15.96 -0.85
CA ASP A 20 -7.29 -15.34 0.22
C ASP A 20 -6.53 -16.37 1.06
N LYS A 21 -7.09 -17.57 1.24
CA LYS A 21 -6.42 -18.73 1.90
C LYS A 21 -5.48 -19.50 0.97
N GLY A 22 -5.27 -19.06 -0.26
CA GLY A 22 -4.38 -19.73 -1.22
C GLY A 22 -4.88 -21.06 -1.77
N LEU A 23 -6.15 -21.42 -1.55
CA LEU A 23 -6.78 -22.61 -2.13
C LEU A 23 -7.01 -22.46 -3.64
N TYR A 24 -7.20 -21.22 -4.10
CA TYR A 24 -7.15 -20.83 -5.50
C TYR A 24 -6.06 -19.78 -5.68
N VAL A 25 -5.01 -20.09 -6.42
CA VAL A 25 -3.86 -19.19 -6.61
C VAL A 25 -3.99 -18.35 -7.87
N SER A 26 -3.22 -17.25 -7.92
CA SER A 26 -3.15 -16.36 -9.09
C SER A 26 -2.91 -17.12 -10.38
N SER A 27 -3.62 -16.74 -11.44
CA SER A 27 -3.62 -17.38 -12.76
C SER A 27 -4.19 -18.80 -12.80
N GLN A 28 -4.69 -19.33 -11.67
CA GLN A 28 -5.35 -20.62 -11.63
C GLN A 28 -6.73 -20.53 -12.26
N ARG A 29 -7.10 -21.55 -13.04
CA ARG A 29 -8.45 -21.72 -13.54
C ARG A 29 -9.35 -22.20 -12.41
N LEU A 30 -10.49 -21.51 -12.20
CA LEU A 30 -11.53 -21.97 -11.30
C LEU A 30 -12.23 -23.22 -11.84
N PRO A 31 -12.82 -24.06 -10.96
CA PRO A 31 -13.75 -25.09 -11.35
C PRO A 31 -14.89 -24.51 -12.23
N SER A 32 -15.54 -25.35 -13.00
CA SER A 32 -16.64 -24.89 -13.86
C SER A 32 -17.82 -24.36 -13.04
N GLU A 33 -18.67 -23.50 -13.66
CA GLU A 33 -19.93 -23.04 -13.03
C GLU A 33 -20.78 -24.22 -12.53
N TYR A 34 -20.69 -25.36 -13.19
CA TYR A 34 -21.41 -26.58 -12.81
C TYR A 34 -20.82 -27.21 -11.53
N ASP A 35 -19.50 -27.33 -11.47
CA ASP A 35 -18.82 -27.92 -10.31
C ASP A 35 -18.97 -27.03 -9.07
N LEU A 36 -18.83 -25.70 -9.23
CA LEU A 36 -19.07 -24.74 -8.16
C LEU A 36 -20.53 -24.73 -7.70
N ALA A 37 -21.49 -24.89 -8.61
CA ALA A 37 -22.91 -24.99 -8.25
C ALA A 37 -23.18 -26.24 -7.37
N LYS A 38 -22.54 -27.36 -7.70
CA LYS A 38 -22.60 -28.60 -6.91
C LYS A 38 -21.89 -28.43 -5.56
N GLU A 39 -20.72 -27.81 -5.54
CA GLU A 39 -19.94 -27.60 -4.33
C GLU A 39 -20.67 -26.71 -3.31
N PHE A 40 -21.23 -25.59 -3.77
CA PHE A 40 -21.95 -24.62 -2.91
C PHE A 40 -23.43 -24.93 -2.70
N GLY A 41 -23.97 -25.99 -3.32
CA GLY A 41 -25.38 -26.37 -3.19
C GLY A 41 -26.37 -25.33 -3.76
N VAL A 42 -25.97 -24.59 -4.82
CA VAL A 42 -26.77 -23.50 -5.41
C VAL A 42 -26.98 -23.68 -6.91
N SER A 43 -27.84 -22.84 -7.52
CA SER A 43 -28.04 -22.88 -8.95
C SER A 43 -26.83 -22.36 -9.73
N ARG A 44 -26.62 -22.85 -10.97
CA ARG A 44 -25.56 -22.32 -11.88
C ARG A 44 -25.70 -20.80 -12.11
N LEU A 45 -26.95 -20.29 -12.15
CA LEU A 45 -27.21 -18.86 -12.32
C LEU A 45 -26.71 -18.07 -11.11
N THR A 46 -26.85 -18.61 -9.89
CA THR A 46 -26.32 -18.00 -8.66
C THR A 46 -24.80 -17.93 -8.69
N VAL A 47 -24.13 -19.02 -9.10
CA VAL A 47 -22.67 -19.05 -9.25
C VAL A 47 -22.21 -18.04 -10.31
N ARG A 48 -22.91 -17.96 -11.45
CA ARG A 48 -22.58 -16.99 -12.50
C ARG A 48 -22.63 -15.56 -11.98
N LYS A 49 -23.71 -15.20 -11.25
CA LYS A 49 -23.80 -13.86 -10.62
C LYS A 49 -22.68 -13.60 -9.63
N ALA A 50 -22.28 -14.60 -8.85
CA ALA A 50 -21.14 -14.49 -7.92
C ALA A 50 -19.82 -14.28 -8.66
N ILE A 51 -19.59 -15.01 -9.76
CA ILE A 51 -18.41 -14.85 -10.62
C ILE A 51 -18.42 -13.47 -11.28
N ASP A 52 -19.55 -13.00 -11.82
CA ASP A 52 -19.67 -11.69 -12.47
C ASP A 52 -19.39 -10.56 -11.46
N GLU A 53 -19.84 -10.69 -10.20
CA GLU A 53 -19.48 -9.76 -9.14
C GLU A 53 -17.97 -9.76 -8.86
N LEU A 54 -17.33 -10.93 -8.76
CA LEU A 54 -15.89 -11.02 -8.54
C LEU A 54 -15.07 -10.51 -9.74
N ILE A 55 -15.60 -10.63 -10.96
CA ILE A 55 -15.01 -10.03 -12.16
C ILE A 55 -15.11 -8.50 -12.09
N SER A 56 -16.26 -7.95 -11.70
CA SER A 56 -16.43 -6.49 -11.55
C SER A 56 -15.50 -5.90 -10.49
N ARG A 57 -15.07 -6.72 -9.52
CA ARG A 57 -14.10 -6.37 -8.47
C ARG A 57 -12.64 -6.67 -8.85
N ASN A 58 -12.38 -7.07 -10.11
CA ASN A 58 -11.03 -7.44 -10.61
C ASN A 58 -10.37 -8.58 -9.81
N ILE A 59 -11.15 -9.49 -9.25
CA ILE A 59 -10.67 -10.68 -8.54
C ILE A 59 -10.57 -11.87 -9.49
N LEU A 60 -11.50 -11.95 -10.43
CA LEU A 60 -11.57 -12.97 -11.47
C LEU A 60 -11.53 -12.34 -12.86
N VAL A 61 -11.10 -13.12 -13.85
CA VAL A 61 -11.18 -12.78 -15.26
C VAL A 61 -11.76 -13.94 -16.07
N LYS A 62 -12.66 -13.63 -16.97
CA LYS A 62 -13.24 -14.62 -17.90
C LYS A 62 -12.48 -14.60 -19.22
N GLN A 63 -11.91 -15.73 -19.60
CA GLN A 63 -11.31 -15.94 -20.91
C GLN A 63 -12.27 -16.71 -21.80
N LYS A 64 -12.69 -16.09 -22.91
CA LYS A 64 -13.67 -16.70 -23.84
C LYS A 64 -13.18 -18.08 -24.30
N GLY A 65 -14.00 -19.10 -24.14
CA GLY A 65 -13.70 -20.48 -24.51
C GLY A 65 -12.74 -21.25 -23.60
N LYS A 66 -12.07 -20.56 -22.64
CA LYS A 66 -11.06 -21.18 -21.75
C LYS A 66 -11.52 -21.33 -20.30
N GLY A 67 -12.41 -20.45 -19.83
CA GLY A 67 -12.95 -20.49 -18.47
C GLY A 67 -12.72 -19.22 -17.68
N THR A 68 -12.93 -19.32 -16.36
CA THR A 68 -12.72 -18.24 -15.40
C THR A 68 -11.43 -18.49 -14.64
N TYR A 69 -10.60 -17.46 -14.48
CA TYR A 69 -9.30 -17.53 -13.84
C TYR A 69 -9.22 -16.54 -12.70
N VAL A 70 -8.46 -16.88 -11.67
CA VAL A 70 -8.09 -15.94 -10.61
C VAL A 70 -7.17 -14.88 -11.22
N MET A 71 -7.58 -13.61 -11.12
CA MET A 71 -6.70 -12.52 -11.58
C MET A 71 -5.45 -12.47 -10.72
N THR A 72 -4.33 -12.33 -11.37
CA THR A 72 -3.13 -11.87 -10.69
C THR A 72 -3.39 -10.41 -10.29
N GLN A 73 -3.56 -10.15 -9.01
CA GLN A 73 -3.63 -8.77 -8.56
C GLN A 73 -2.33 -8.09 -8.97
N GLN A 74 -2.44 -7.10 -9.85
CA GLN A 74 -1.26 -6.32 -10.21
C GLN A 74 -0.82 -5.60 -8.96
N LYS A 75 0.35 -5.99 -8.45
CA LYS A 75 0.97 -5.26 -7.35
C LYS A 75 1.23 -3.83 -7.79
N ILE A 76 1.06 -2.89 -6.89
CA ILE A 76 1.50 -1.52 -7.09
C ILE A 76 3.01 -1.53 -7.26
N GLN A 77 3.50 -0.97 -8.36
CA GLN A 77 4.93 -0.87 -8.65
C GLN A 77 5.44 0.51 -8.28
N SER A 78 6.19 0.63 -7.20
CA SER A 78 6.92 1.86 -6.89
C SER A 78 8.19 1.97 -7.77
N GLY A 79 8.62 3.20 -8.05
CA GLY A 79 9.84 3.48 -8.82
C GLY A 79 9.69 3.44 -10.35
N ARG A 80 8.56 3.01 -10.89
CA ARG A 80 8.34 2.92 -12.36
C ARG A 80 8.40 4.28 -13.08
N ALA A 81 7.88 5.31 -12.47
CA ALA A 81 7.81 6.67 -13.01
C ALA A 81 8.70 7.67 -12.25
N GLY A 82 9.77 7.18 -11.60
CA GLY A 82 10.61 7.99 -10.72
C GLY A 82 10.08 8.06 -9.28
N LEU A 83 10.55 9.07 -8.55
CA LEU A 83 10.09 9.33 -7.18
C LEU A 83 8.65 9.86 -7.22
N GLN A 84 7.73 9.12 -6.64
CA GLN A 84 6.32 9.49 -6.51
C GLN A 84 5.85 9.32 -5.08
N GLY A 85 5.07 10.27 -4.58
CA GLY A 85 4.36 10.12 -3.32
C GLY A 85 3.23 9.08 -3.43
N PHE A 86 2.82 8.50 -2.31
CA PHE A 86 1.78 7.48 -2.23
C PHE A 86 0.46 7.92 -2.92
N THR A 87 0.07 9.19 -2.74
CA THR A 87 -1.17 9.73 -3.35
C THR A 87 -1.07 9.82 -4.86
N GLU A 88 0.08 10.22 -5.40
CA GLU A 88 0.35 10.28 -6.83
C GLU A 88 0.38 8.88 -7.45
N ALA A 89 1.04 7.94 -6.78
CA ALA A 89 1.04 6.54 -7.17
C ALA A 89 -0.40 5.99 -7.23
N ALA A 90 -1.25 6.27 -6.22
CA ALA A 90 -2.65 5.87 -6.23
C ALA A 90 -3.39 6.37 -7.48
N LYS A 91 -3.25 7.67 -7.80
CA LYS A 91 -3.88 8.29 -8.98
C LYS A 91 -3.44 7.61 -10.27
N SER A 92 -2.14 7.27 -10.40
CA SER A 92 -1.59 6.61 -11.60
C SER A 92 -2.16 5.19 -11.83
N TYR A 93 -2.62 4.54 -10.77
CA TYR A 93 -3.27 3.23 -10.80
C TYR A 93 -4.81 3.30 -10.78
N GLY A 94 -5.40 4.51 -10.87
CA GLY A 94 -6.85 4.71 -10.78
C GLY A 94 -7.44 4.32 -9.42
N LYS A 95 -6.62 4.41 -8.36
CA LYS A 95 -6.99 4.06 -6.98
C LYS A 95 -7.32 5.30 -6.17
N THR A 96 -8.20 5.14 -5.19
CA THR A 96 -8.48 6.18 -4.20
C THR A 96 -7.60 5.97 -2.98
N SER A 97 -6.74 6.95 -2.68
CA SER A 97 -5.91 6.91 -1.48
C SER A 97 -6.68 7.45 -0.27
N LYS A 98 -6.50 6.80 0.88
CA LYS A 98 -6.98 7.26 2.19
C LYS A 98 -5.82 7.20 3.17
N THR A 99 -5.76 8.21 4.04
CA THR A 99 -4.74 8.30 5.10
C THR A 99 -5.41 8.43 6.44
N GLU A 100 -4.98 7.64 7.40
CA GLU A 100 -5.24 7.80 8.82
C GLU A 100 -3.93 8.23 9.49
N VAL A 101 -3.98 9.31 10.26
CA VAL A 101 -2.83 9.79 11.05
C VAL A 101 -2.91 9.10 12.41
N ILE A 102 -1.91 8.26 12.70
CA ILE A 102 -1.80 7.51 13.96
C ILE A 102 -1.06 8.33 15.01
N ARG A 103 -0.02 9.06 14.57
CA ARG A 103 0.80 9.94 15.41
C ARG A 103 1.11 11.23 14.66
N PHE A 104 1.08 12.34 15.39
CA PHE A 104 1.54 13.64 14.91
C PHE A 104 2.02 14.45 16.09
N GLU A 105 3.32 14.59 16.24
CA GLU A 105 3.94 15.24 17.38
C GLU A 105 5.13 16.09 16.91
N LEU A 106 5.32 17.25 17.53
CA LEU A 106 6.56 18.01 17.43
C LEU A 106 7.52 17.49 18.51
N VAL A 107 8.65 16.93 18.09
CA VAL A 107 9.61 16.28 18.98
C VAL A 107 10.94 17.00 19.00
N THR A 108 11.59 17.00 20.18
CA THR A 108 12.94 17.51 20.42
C THR A 108 13.91 16.39 20.80
N GLU A 109 13.38 15.28 21.36
CA GLU A 109 14.14 14.06 21.57
C GLU A 109 14.04 13.19 20.31
N ILE A 110 15.07 13.30 19.47
CA ILE A 110 15.11 12.69 18.14
C ILE A 110 16.12 11.54 18.17
N PRO A 111 15.80 10.35 17.61
CA PRO A 111 16.76 9.26 17.51
C PRO A 111 18.06 9.72 16.82
N GLU A 112 19.22 9.26 17.33
CA GLU A 112 20.52 9.64 16.79
C GLU A 112 20.66 9.36 15.28
N GLU A 113 20.09 8.26 14.83
CA GLU A 113 20.05 7.88 13.42
C GLU A 113 19.33 8.95 12.57
N VAL A 114 18.17 9.41 13.02
CA VAL A 114 17.36 10.45 12.33
C VAL A 114 18.11 11.79 12.36
N THR A 115 18.71 12.16 13.52
CA THR A 115 19.50 13.38 13.67
C THR A 115 20.65 13.40 12.66
N ARG A 116 21.37 12.29 12.52
CA ARG A 116 22.47 12.13 11.56
C ARG A 116 21.98 12.16 10.13
N ALA A 117 20.90 11.42 9.82
CA ALA A 117 20.36 11.31 8.46
C ALA A 117 19.78 12.63 7.94
N LEU A 118 19.15 13.40 8.80
CA LEU A 118 18.61 14.72 8.47
C LEU A 118 19.62 15.86 8.71
N GLU A 119 20.83 15.56 9.18
CA GLU A 119 21.86 16.58 9.50
C GLU A 119 21.30 17.69 10.42
N LEU A 120 20.54 17.26 11.46
CA LEU A 120 19.91 18.20 12.38
C LEU A 120 20.93 18.80 13.35
N ASN A 121 20.72 20.07 13.69
CA ASN A 121 21.42 20.68 14.81
C ASN A 121 20.56 20.62 16.09
N ASP A 122 21.18 20.88 17.25
CA ASP A 122 20.56 20.71 18.58
C ASP A 122 19.31 21.58 18.84
N GLN A 123 18.99 22.53 17.96
CA GLN A 123 17.87 23.46 18.11
C GLN A 123 16.76 23.20 17.10
N GLU A 124 16.94 22.26 16.18
CA GLU A 124 15.93 21.99 15.13
C GLU A 124 14.81 21.07 15.64
N ALA A 125 13.60 21.59 15.63
CA ALA A 125 12.42 20.80 15.91
C ALA A 125 12.00 19.97 14.70
N THR A 126 11.56 18.76 14.96
CA THR A 126 11.16 17.78 13.94
C THR A 126 9.76 17.26 14.26
N TYR A 127 8.91 17.14 13.24
CA TYR A 127 7.68 16.41 13.38
C TYR A 127 7.95 14.90 13.26
N HIS A 128 7.44 14.14 14.23
CA HIS A 128 7.31 12.69 14.14
C HIS A 128 5.88 12.37 13.73
N ILE A 129 5.70 11.70 12.60
CA ILE A 129 4.40 11.44 12.00
C ILE A 129 4.30 9.96 11.65
N VAL A 130 3.28 9.27 12.19
CA VAL A 130 2.97 7.90 11.79
C VAL A 130 1.63 7.88 11.07
N ARG A 131 1.59 7.29 9.87
CA ARG A 131 0.40 7.25 9.03
C ARG A 131 0.11 5.85 8.52
N LEU A 132 -1.16 5.46 8.58
CA LEU A 132 -1.66 4.28 7.85
C LEU A 132 -2.24 4.74 6.52
N ARG A 133 -1.72 4.20 5.42
CA ARG A 133 -2.15 4.52 4.07
C ARG A 133 -2.89 3.35 3.45
N SER A 134 -4.00 3.64 2.82
CA SER A 134 -4.88 2.64 2.19
C SER A 134 -5.20 3.01 0.75
N TYR A 135 -5.42 2.00 -0.10
CA TYR A 135 -6.04 2.14 -1.40
C TYR A 135 -7.40 1.44 -1.39
N ASP A 136 -8.45 2.14 -1.85
CA ASP A 136 -9.82 1.61 -1.90
C ASP A 136 -10.27 0.98 -0.57
N ASN A 137 -9.89 1.59 0.57
CA ASN A 137 -10.08 1.14 1.96
C ASN A 137 -9.28 -0.13 2.37
N GLU A 138 -8.39 -0.64 1.53
CA GLU A 138 -7.46 -1.71 1.89
C GLU A 138 -6.15 -1.12 2.40
N PRO A 139 -5.68 -1.47 3.62
CA PRO A 139 -4.38 -1.03 4.13
C PRO A 139 -3.24 -1.49 3.22
N MET A 140 -2.32 -0.59 2.93
CA MET A 140 -1.21 -0.83 2.01
C MET A 140 0.16 -0.66 2.67
N THR A 141 0.31 0.39 3.48
CA THR A 141 1.56 0.73 4.15
C THR A 141 1.34 1.48 5.45
N VAL A 142 2.23 1.28 6.40
CA VAL A 142 2.43 2.17 7.55
C VAL A 142 3.71 2.95 7.29
N GLU A 143 3.63 4.26 7.38
CA GLU A 143 4.74 5.20 7.25
C GLU A 143 5.10 5.74 8.63
N ASP A 144 6.39 5.70 8.99
CA ASP A 144 6.98 6.29 10.20
C ASP A 144 8.00 7.35 9.77
N LEU A 145 7.66 8.62 9.96
CA LEU A 145 8.26 9.75 9.28
C LEU A 145 8.84 10.76 10.28
N TYR A 146 10.03 11.24 9.99
CA TYR A 146 10.62 12.41 10.65
C TYR A 146 10.90 13.50 9.62
N ILE A 147 10.40 14.71 9.86
CA ILE A 147 10.58 15.84 8.95
C ILE A 147 10.88 17.12 9.73
N ARG A 148 11.84 17.91 9.26
CA ARG A 148 12.13 19.23 9.84
C ARG A 148 10.89 20.09 9.86
N SER A 149 10.53 20.65 11.01
CA SER A 149 9.30 21.43 11.18
C SER A 149 9.22 22.66 10.24
N ILE A 150 10.38 23.20 9.85
CA ILE A 150 10.46 24.33 8.91
C ILE A 150 9.83 24.05 7.54
N TYR A 151 9.77 22.78 7.12
CA TYR A 151 9.17 22.40 5.83
C TYR A 151 7.66 22.11 5.93
N LEU A 152 7.10 22.14 7.15
CA LEU A 152 5.67 21.98 7.41
C LEU A 152 5.18 23.07 8.41
N PRO A 153 5.35 24.36 8.11
CA PRO A 153 4.94 25.41 9.04
C PRO A 153 3.43 25.32 9.30
N GLU A 154 3.05 25.37 10.59
CA GLU A 154 1.64 25.36 11.04
C GLU A 154 0.80 24.24 10.45
N VAL A 155 1.42 23.09 10.12
CA VAL A 155 0.70 21.95 9.58
C VAL A 155 -0.29 21.38 10.58
N THR A 156 -1.47 21.01 10.10
CA THR A 156 -2.52 20.39 10.89
C THR A 156 -2.65 18.91 10.57
N GLU A 157 -3.15 18.10 11.50
CA GLU A 157 -3.47 16.69 11.27
C GLU A 157 -4.38 16.49 10.05
N LYS A 158 -5.33 17.39 9.83
CA LYS A 158 -6.24 17.34 8.67
C LYS A 158 -5.47 17.42 7.34
N GLN A 159 -4.45 18.26 7.26
CA GLN A 159 -3.61 18.39 6.05
C GLN A 159 -2.74 17.15 5.84
N LEU A 160 -2.26 16.52 6.93
CA LEU A 160 -1.46 15.29 6.88
C LEU A 160 -2.25 14.08 6.36
N LYS A 161 -3.58 14.16 6.25
CA LYS A 161 -4.40 13.15 5.55
C LYS A 161 -4.30 13.21 4.03
N GLY A 162 -3.66 14.26 3.50
CA GLY A 162 -3.39 14.45 2.08
C GLY A 162 -2.01 13.94 1.63
N SER A 163 -1.51 14.51 0.52
CA SER A 163 -0.16 14.27 0.02
C SER A 163 0.87 15.02 0.87
N LEU A 164 1.82 14.28 1.45
CA LEU A 164 2.91 14.90 2.21
C LEU A 164 3.87 15.65 1.27
N PHE A 165 4.16 15.10 0.11
CA PHE A 165 5.02 15.75 -0.88
C PHE A 165 4.43 17.08 -1.34
N GLU A 166 3.13 17.13 -1.66
CA GLU A 166 2.45 18.39 -2.01
C GLU A 166 2.51 19.44 -0.87
N LEU A 167 2.57 19.01 0.40
CA LEU A 167 2.72 19.94 1.53
C LEU A 167 4.16 20.46 1.62
N ILE A 168 5.16 19.58 1.51
CA ILE A 168 6.59 19.90 1.56
C ILE A 168 6.95 20.84 0.41
N GLU A 169 6.47 20.54 -0.80
CA GLU A 169 6.78 21.30 -2.03
C GLU A 169 6.25 22.73 -2.05
N LYS A 170 5.41 23.10 -1.08
CA LYS A 170 5.07 24.52 -0.84
C LYS A 170 6.22 25.33 -0.26
N GLN A 171 7.20 24.67 0.36
CA GLN A 171 8.33 25.28 1.05
C GLN A 171 9.67 24.99 0.36
N ILE A 172 9.84 23.77 -0.16
CA ILE A 172 11.10 23.32 -0.75
C ILE A 172 10.84 22.27 -1.82
N GLU A 173 11.52 22.37 -2.96
CA GLU A 173 11.42 21.42 -4.06
C GLU A 173 12.09 20.10 -3.73
N ILE A 174 11.34 18.98 -3.91
CA ILE A 174 11.85 17.62 -3.76
C ILE A 174 12.53 17.20 -5.06
N ALA A 175 13.77 16.71 -4.97
CA ALA A 175 14.55 16.29 -6.13
C ALA A 175 14.69 14.77 -6.25
N TYR A 176 15.15 14.10 -5.19
CA TYR A 176 15.41 12.66 -5.20
C TYR A 176 15.29 12.06 -3.81
N SER A 177 15.28 10.73 -3.76
CA SER A 177 15.34 9.97 -2.51
C SER A 177 16.33 8.82 -2.65
N HIS A 178 17.15 8.61 -1.63
CA HIS A 178 17.90 7.36 -1.44
C HIS A 178 16.99 6.37 -0.72
N GLN A 179 16.92 5.16 -1.24
CA GLN A 179 16.04 4.12 -0.68
C GLN A 179 16.80 2.81 -0.51
N GLU A 180 16.63 2.20 0.66
CA GLU A 180 17.03 0.84 0.94
C GLU A 180 15.77 0.01 1.18
N VAL A 181 15.70 -1.16 0.54
CA VAL A 181 14.51 -2.04 0.60
C VAL A 181 14.93 -3.37 1.21
N GLU A 182 14.30 -3.72 2.30
CA GLU A 182 14.53 -4.97 3.02
C GLU A 182 13.25 -5.81 3.12
N ALA A 183 13.42 -7.12 3.16
CA ALA A 183 12.33 -8.04 3.49
C ALA A 183 12.36 -8.33 4.99
N ILE A 184 11.25 -8.08 5.67
CA ILE A 184 11.08 -8.36 7.08
C ILE A 184 9.80 -9.17 7.31
N LEU A 185 9.60 -9.65 8.53
CA LEU A 185 8.35 -10.30 8.93
C LEU A 185 7.43 -9.29 9.63
N VAL A 186 6.13 -9.45 9.41
CA VAL A 186 5.09 -8.67 10.11
C VAL A 186 5.22 -8.86 11.61
N THR A 187 5.35 -7.76 12.33
CA THR A 187 5.35 -7.76 13.81
C THR A 187 3.94 -7.77 14.36
N LYS A 188 3.81 -8.04 15.67
CA LYS A 188 2.50 -8.03 16.36
C LYS A 188 1.84 -6.65 16.36
N GLU A 189 2.63 -5.58 16.29
CA GLU A 189 2.18 -4.18 16.25
C GLU A 189 1.67 -3.80 14.87
N LEU A 190 2.36 -4.24 13.79
CA LEU A 190 1.98 -3.94 12.40
C LEU A 190 0.82 -4.81 11.91
N SER A 191 0.68 -6.02 12.43
CA SER A 191 -0.35 -6.98 12.02
C SER A 191 -1.78 -6.39 12.02
N PRO A 192 -2.28 -5.78 13.10
CA PRO A 192 -3.64 -5.22 13.12
C PRO A 192 -3.80 -4.00 12.20
N LEU A 193 -2.74 -3.21 12.01
CA LEU A 193 -2.78 -2.01 11.16
C LEU A 193 -2.86 -2.40 9.68
N LEU A 194 -2.01 -3.32 9.25
CA LEU A 194 -1.93 -3.75 7.85
C LEU A 194 -2.93 -4.86 7.50
N LYS A 195 -3.61 -5.44 8.50
CA LYS A 195 -4.51 -6.61 8.33
C LYS A 195 -3.82 -7.78 7.64
N VAL A 196 -2.61 -8.07 8.08
CA VAL A 196 -1.75 -9.17 7.62
C VAL A 196 -1.34 -9.97 8.85
N GLU A 197 -1.30 -11.29 8.76
CA GLU A 197 -0.95 -12.14 9.90
C GLU A 197 0.51 -11.91 10.34
N ALA A 198 0.76 -12.00 11.65
CA ALA A 198 2.11 -11.88 12.18
C ALA A 198 2.99 -13.01 11.62
N GLY A 199 4.19 -12.69 11.16
CA GLY A 199 5.10 -13.63 10.51
C GLY A 199 4.98 -13.71 8.99
N GLU A 200 3.97 -13.07 8.38
CA GLU A 200 3.90 -12.88 6.92
C GLU A 200 4.97 -11.87 6.46
N PRO A 201 5.40 -11.92 5.18
CA PRO A 201 6.44 -11.03 4.68
C PRO A 201 5.94 -9.59 4.46
N LEU A 202 6.78 -8.62 4.84
CA LEU A 202 6.68 -7.20 4.49
C LEU A 202 7.91 -6.75 3.71
N LEU A 203 7.76 -5.64 2.98
CA LEU A 203 8.87 -4.86 2.46
C LEU A 203 9.03 -3.63 3.35
N MET A 204 10.14 -3.53 4.07
CA MET A 204 10.53 -2.33 4.77
C MET A 204 11.35 -1.46 3.83
N VAL A 205 10.98 -0.20 3.71
CA VAL A 205 11.71 0.78 2.92
C VAL A 205 12.19 1.89 3.83
N HIS A 206 13.49 1.99 3.94
CA HIS A 206 14.14 3.11 4.60
C HIS A 206 14.52 4.13 3.54
N SER A 207 14.11 5.38 3.69
CA SER A 207 14.39 6.41 2.71
C SER A 207 14.73 7.75 3.31
N ILE A 208 15.66 8.48 2.65
CA ILE A 208 15.98 9.86 2.93
C ILE A 208 15.70 10.65 1.66
N THR A 209 14.81 11.62 1.76
CA THR A 209 14.41 12.49 0.64
C THR A 209 15.14 13.80 0.69
N TYR A 210 15.61 14.27 -0.46
CA TYR A 210 16.47 15.42 -0.62
C TYR A 210 15.88 16.49 -1.54
N SER A 211 16.25 17.75 -1.26
CA SER A 211 15.96 18.89 -2.14
C SER A 211 16.89 18.92 -3.35
N VAL A 212 16.61 19.88 -4.27
CA VAL A 212 17.49 20.18 -5.42
C VAL A 212 18.89 20.67 -5.01
N THR A 213 19.06 21.15 -3.78
CA THR A 213 20.35 21.54 -3.21
C THR A 213 21.01 20.44 -2.36
N ALA A 214 20.52 19.21 -2.50
CA ALA A 214 20.94 18.05 -1.72
C ALA A 214 20.78 18.21 -0.18
N THR A 215 19.84 19.05 0.26
CA THR A 215 19.49 19.17 1.67
C THR A 215 18.55 18.03 2.06
N PRO A 216 18.82 17.24 3.12
CA PRO A 216 17.90 16.20 3.57
C PRO A 216 16.63 16.82 4.19
N ILE A 217 15.47 16.39 3.72
CA ILE A 217 14.16 16.96 4.07
C ILE A 217 13.39 16.03 4.99
N LEU A 218 13.32 14.75 4.63
CA LEU A 218 12.46 13.76 5.22
C LEU A 218 13.21 12.44 5.39
N TYR A 219 13.12 11.89 6.60
CA TYR A 219 13.51 10.52 6.94
C TYR A 219 12.26 9.69 7.07
N ASP A 220 12.21 8.54 6.41
CA ASP A 220 11.03 7.69 6.33
C ASP A 220 11.38 6.22 6.47
N ILE A 221 10.68 5.52 7.36
CA ILE A 221 10.64 4.07 7.39
C ILE A 221 9.21 3.65 7.08
N SER A 222 9.02 3.05 5.93
CA SER A 222 7.71 2.62 5.46
C SER A 222 7.62 1.10 5.36
N TYR A 223 6.52 0.54 5.89
CA TYR A 223 6.24 -0.89 5.94
C TYR A 223 5.16 -1.24 4.94
N TYR A 224 5.54 -1.80 3.78
CA TYR A 224 4.62 -2.13 2.69
C TYR A 224 4.21 -3.60 2.71
N ARG A 225 2.96 -3.87 2.46
CA ARG A 225 2.44 -5.22 2.25
C ARG A 225 3.09 -5.85 1.03
N ALA A 226 3.88 -6.93 1.23
CA ALA A 226 4.60 -7.61 0.16
C ALA A 226 3.67 -8.35 -0.82
N ASP A 227 2.44 -8.69 -0.40
CA ASP A 227 1.42 -9.28 -1.26
C ASP A 227 0.79 -8.24 -2.22
N ARG A 228 0.88 -6.93 -1.92
CA ARG A 228 0.25 -5.83 -2.65
C ARG A 228 1.25 -4.89 -3.34
N TYR A 229 2.49 -4.88 -2.90
CA TYR A 229 3.51 -3.94 -3.37
C TYR A 229 4.70 -4.66 -4.02
N THR A 230 5.36 -3.99 -4.95
CA THR A 230 6.67 -4.36 -5.50
C THR A 230 7.44 -3.09 -5.86
N PHE A 231 8.77 -3.17 -5.82
CA PHE A 231 9.65 -2.09 -6.24
C PHE A 231 10.25 -2.45 -7.61
N LYS A 232 10.21 -1.51 -8.55
CA LYS A 232 10.72 -1.70 -9.90
C LYS A 232 11.74 -0.63 -10.22
N ASN A 233 12.99 -1.05 -10.40
CA ASN A 233 14.08 -0.18 -10.81
C ASN A 233 14.53 -0.56 -12.21
N THR A 234 14.93 0.45 -13.01
CA THR A 234 15.63 0.24 -14.28
C THR A 234 17.08 0.62 -14.06
N LEU A 235 17.97 -0.38 -14.18
CA LEU A 235 19.40 -0.18 -14.01
C LEU A 235 20.05 -0.10 -15.39
N HIS A 236 20.82 0.94 -15.63
CA HIS A 236 21.62 1.09 -16.84
C HIS A 236 23.06 0.64 -16.56
N ARG A 237 23.61 -0.19 -17.44
CA ARG A 237 25.02 -0.57 -17.37
C ARG A 237 25.87 0.60 -17.86
N THR A 238 26.67 1.18 -16.96
CA THR A 238 27.75 2.10 -17.35
C THR A 238 28.94 1.25 -17.80
N THR A 239 29.34 1.35 -19.06
CA THR A 239 30.65 0.86 -19.52
C THR A 239 31.67 1.87 -19.05
N THR A 240 32.54 1.49 -18.10
CA THR A 240 33.81 2.17 -17.80
C THR A 240 34.76 2.05 -18.98
#